data_f10e16fd3b675ab2ef6b0c63e7e2f110
#
_entry.id   f10e16fd3b675ab2ef6b0c63e7e2f110
#
_cell.length_a   1.000
_cell.length_b   1.000
_cell.length_c   1.000
_cell.angle_alpha   90.00
_cell.angle_beta   90.00
_cell.angle_gamma   90.00
#
_symmetry.space_group_name_H-M   'P 1'
#
loop_
_entity.id
_entity.type
_entity.pdbx_description
1 polymer ?
#
loop_
_entity_poly.entity_id
_entity_poly.type
_entity_poly.pdbx_seq_one_letter_code
_entity_poly.pdbx_strand_id
1 'polypeptide(L)'
;VSNITQTIQSIQQAVDEAESVSGVKIEEVVVGIAGQHIRSLHHSDYITRSNADEVIDENDIDNLVNQVHKLVMLPGEEIIHVLPQEFKVDSQADIKEPIGMYGGRLEANFHVVVGQVSSIRNIGRCVKSAALDLSEITLEPLASASAVLSQEEKEAGVALIDIGGGTTDLAIFK
;
A
#
# COMPACT_ATOMS: atom_id res chain seq x y z
N VAL A 1 -9.32 2.99 -15.57
CA VAL A 1 -9.08 3.87 -16.74
C VAL A 1 -9.96 3.41 -17.89
N SER A 2 -10.98 4.19 -18.21
CA SER A 2 -11.95 3.87 -19.28
C SER A 2 -11.57 4.47 -20.66
N ASN A 3 -10.76 5.52 -20.66
CA ASN A 3 -10.27 6.18 -21.87
C ASN A 3 -8.80 6.61 -21.69
N ILE A 4 -7.91 5.87 -22.34
CA ILE A 4 -6.45 6.09 -22.24
C ILE A 4 -6.06 7.51 -22.69
N THR A 5 -6.57 7.96 -23.85
CA THR A 5 -6.20 9.26 -24.42
C THR A 5 -6.64 10.43 -23.52
N GLN A 6 -7.87 10.39 -23.02
CA GLN A 6 -8.36 11.42 -22.09
C GLN A 6 -7.60 11.39 -20.77
N THR A 7 -7.26 10.21 -20.25
CA THR A 7 -6.48 10.09 -19.04
C THR A 7 -5.09 10.70 -19.19
N ILE A 8 -4.40 10.43 -20.32
CA ILE A 8 -3.09 11.03 -20.61
C ILE A 8 -3.19 12.56 -20.64
N GLN A 9 -4.20 13.10 -21.33
CA GLN A 9 -4.41 14.55 -21.42
C GLN A 9 -4.67 15.18 -20.04
N SER A 10 -5.48 14.52 -19.21
CA SER A 10 -5.76 15.00 -17.84
C SER A 10 -4.51 14.98 -16.96
N ILE A 11 -3.68 13.95 -17.08
CA ILE A 11 -2.38 13.89 -16.37
C ILE A 11 -1.49 15.03 -16.81
N GLN A 12 -1.32 15.23 -18.13
CA GLN A 12 -0.48 16.31 -18.67
C GLN A 12 -0.96 17.66 -18.19
N GLN A 13 -2.26 17.93 -18.27
CA GLN A 13 -2.83 19.19 -17.81
C GLN A 13 -2.57 19.44 -16.32
N ALA A 14 -2.78 18.44 -15.47
CA ALA A 14 -2.56 18.57 -14.04
C ALA A 14 -1.08 18.82 -13.71
N VAL A 15 -0.16 18.17 -14.43
CA VAL A 15 1.28 18.36 -14.27
C VAL A 15 1.69 19.77 -14.73
N ASP A 16 1.23 20.21 -15.92
CA ASP A 16 1.53 21.53 -16.45
C ASP A 16 1.05 22.64 -15.49
N GLU A 17 -0.15 22.49 -14.92
CA GLU A 17 -0.69 23.42 -13.92
C GLU A 17 0.15 23.42 -12.64
N ALA A 18 0.53 22.25 -12.14
CA ALA A 18 1.37 22.13 -10.95
C ALA A 18 2.78 22.72 -11.15
N GLU A 19 3.42 22.43 -12.29
CA GLU A 19 4.71 23.03 -12.67
C GLU A 19 4.63 24.55 -12.81
N SER A 20 3.55 25.05 -13.42
CA SER A 20 3.34 26.50 -13.60
C SER A 20 3.21 27.24 -12.26
N VAL A 21 2.55 26.63 -11.27
CA VAL A 21 2.36 27.25 -9.94
C VAL A 21 3.59 27.10 -9.06
N SER A 22 4.24 25.93 -9.08
CA SER A 22 5.36 25.62 -8.19
C SER A 22 6.72 26.12 -8.72
N GLY A 23 6.85 26.27 -10.05
CA GLY A 23 8.11 26.52 -10.73
C GLY A 23 9.09 25.33 -10.70
N VAL A 24 8.61 24.15 -10.29
CA VAL A 24 9.40 22.90 -10.20
C VAL A 24 8.99 21.98 -11.33
N LYS A 25 9.97 21.40 -12.05
CA LYS A 25 9.71 20.39 -13.07
C LYS A 25 9.42 19.05 -12.40
N ILE A 26 8.33 18.40 -12.85
CA ILE A 26 7.88 17.10 -12.35
C ILE A 26 8.32 16.02 -13.33
N GLU A 27 9.17 15.11 -12.89
CA GLU A 27 9.68 14.01 -13.71
C GLU A 27 9.16 12.65 -13.22
N GLU A 28 8.87 12.52 -11.93
CA GLU A 28 8.45 11.29 -11.27
C GLU A 28 7.17 11.54 -10.45
N VAL A 29 6.27 10.54 -10.45
CA VAL A 29 4.99 10.64 -9.76
C VAL A 29 4.63 9.36 -9.00
N VAL A 30 3.95 9.53 -7.87
CA VAL A 30 3.19 8.47 -7.19
C VAL A 30 1.74 8.54 -7.65
N VAL A 31 1.14 7.40 -7.95
CA VAL A 31 -0.25 7.34 -8.40
C VAL A 31 -1.12 6.65 -7.38
N GLY A 32 -2.15 7.35 -6.92
CA GLY A 32 -3.24 6.79 -6.13
C GLY A 32 -4.17 5.93 -6.98
N ILE A 33 -4.58 4.80 -6.45
CA ILE A 33 -5.60 3.95 -7.08
C ILE A 33 -6.71 3.61 -6.09
N ALA A 34 -7.93 3.54 -6.60
CA ALA A 34 -9.13 3.11 -5.89
C ALA A 34 -10.11 2.42 -6.84
N GLY A 35 -11.19 1.90 -6.30
CA GLY A 35 -12.34 1.40 -7.08
C GLY A 35 -12.42 -0.12 -7.20
N GLN A 36 -13.34 -0.59 -8.04
CA GLN A 36 -13.80 -1.99 -8.12
C GLN A 36 -12.74 -3.01 -8.56
N HIS A 37 -11.62 -2.56 -9.12
CA HIS A 37 -10.50 -3.41 -9.56
C HIS A 37 -9.48 -3.69 -8.45
N ILE A 38 -9.76 -3.17 -7.25
CA ILE A 38 -8.99 -3.41 -6.03
C ILE A 38 -9.83 -4.27 -5.10
N ARG A 39 -9.23 -5.26 -4.49
CA ARG A 39 -9.83 -6.06 -3.43
C ARG A 39 -8.82 -6.32 -2.32
N SER A 40 -9.32 -6.64 -1.15
CA SER A 40 -8.50 -7.00 -0.01
C SER A 40 -8.76 -8.45 0.40
N LEU A 41 -7.76 -9.06 0.99
CA LEU A 41 -7.87 -10.33 1.68
C LEU A 41 -7.08 -10.31 2.98
N HIS A 42 -7.50 -11.11 3.94
CA HIS A 42 -6.72 -11.35 5.17
C HIS A 42 -5.87 -12.60 4.97
N HIS A 43 -4.62 -12.51 5.39
CA HIS A 43 -3.68 -13.61 5.35
C HIS A 43 -2.88 -13.65 6.64
N SER A 44 -2.59 -14.84 7.16
CA SER A 44 -1.70 -15.02 8.30
C SER A 44 -0.51 -15.84 7.86
N ASP A 45 0.67 -15.40 8.21
CA ASP A 45 1.90 -16.11 7.90
C ASP A 45 2.92 -15.95 9.02
N TYR A 46 3.98 -16.76 8.98
CA TYR A 46 5.02 -16.75 10.01
C TYR A 46 6.38 -17.10 9.43
N ILE A 47 7.41 -16.67 10.15
CA ILE A 47 8.77 -17.14 9.96
C ILE A 47 9.26 -17.80 11.25
N THR A 48 10.13 -18.81 11.11
CA THR A 48 10.90 -19.38 12.21
C THR A 48 12.31 -18.82 12.13
N ARG A 49 12.73 -18.17 13.19
CA ARG A 49 14.05 -17.55 13.30
C ARG A 49 15.10 -18.59 13.65
N SER A 50 16.27 -18.48 13.08
CA SER A 50 17.39 -19.39 13.33
C SER A 50 17.99 -19.25 14.73
N ASN A 51 17.86 -18.06 15.33
CA ASN A 51 18.36 -17.77 16.68
C ASN A 51 17.29 -17.04 17.50
N ALA A 52 16.73 -17.72 18.48
CA ALA A 52 15.72 -17.15 19.38
C ALA A 52 16.32 -16.26 20.48
N ASP A 53 17.66 -16.33 20.68
CA ASP A 53 18.39 -15.54 21.66
C ASP A 53 18.83 -14.17 21.14
N GLU A 54 18.54 -13.88 19.87
CA GLU A 54 18.69 -12.54 19.28
C GLU A 54 17.35 -11.83 19.25
N VAL A 55 17.38 -10.51 19.37
CA VAL A 55 16.16 -9.67 19.27
C VAL A 55 15.62 -9.69 17.85
N ILE A 56 14.30 -9.58 17.70
CA ILE A 56 13.64 -9.36 16.43
C ILE A 56 14.04 -7.97 15.90
N ASP A 57 14.42 -7.91 14.65
CA ASP A 57 14.80 -6.66 13.96
C ASP A 57 13.92 -6.41 12.72
N GLU A 58 14.19 -5.31 12.00
CA GLU A 58 13.48 -4.94 10.78
C GLU A 58 13.62 -6.01 9.68
N ASN A 59 14.77 -6.70 9.60
CA ASN A 59 14.97 -7.74 8.59
C ASN A 59 14.04 -8.95 8.81
N ASP A 60 13.72 -9.28 10.06
CA ASP A 60 12.78 -10.35 10.38
C ASP A 60 11.36 -9.98 9.85
N ILE A 61 10.95 -8.72 10.07
CA ILE A 61 9.66 -8.22 9.57
C ILE A 61 9.66 -8.19 8.04
N ASP A 62 10.70 -7.66 7.42
CA ASP A 62 10.85 -7.61 5.96
C ASP A 62 10.82 -9.02 5.34
N ASN A 63 11.46 -9.99 5.96
CA ASN A 63 11.44 -11.38 5.52
C ASN A 63 10.02 -11.95 5.55
N LEU A 64 9.27 -11.69 6.60
CA LEU A 64 7.88 -12.12 6.74
C LEU A 64 6.97 -11.44 5.71
N VAL A 65 7.10 -10.12 5.52
CA VAL A 65 6.36 -9.34 4.51
C VAL A 65 6.71 -9.85 3.10
N ASN A 66 8.00 -10.05 2.80
CA ASN A 66 8.45 -10.55 1.50
C ASN A 66 7.96 -11.98 1.22
N GLN A 67 7.74 -12.81 2.24
CA GLN A 67 7.13 -14.13 2.07
C GLN A 67 5.68 -14.00 1.59
N VAL A 68 4.91 -13.09 2.18
CA VAL A 68 3.52 -12.81 1.78
C VAL A 68 3.45 -12.23 0.36
N HIS A 69 4.40 -11.39 -0.05
CA HIS A 69 4.49 -10.89 -1.43
C HIS A 69 4.67 -11.99 -2.48
N LYS A 70 5.16 -13.16 -2.10
CA LYS A 70 5.35 -14.31 -3.01
C LYS A 70 4.10 -15.20 -3.13
N LEU A 71 3.02 -14.87 -2.46
CA LEU A 71 1.77 -15.62 -2.57
C LEU A 71 1.28 -15.65 -4.02
N VAL A 72 0.83 -16.81 -4.44
CA VAL A 72 0.25 -16.99 -5.77
C VAL A 72 -1.16 -16.40 -5.78
N MET A 73 -1.34 -15.36 -6.59
CA MET A 73 -2.63 -14.74 -6.80
C MET A 73 -3.40 -15.40 -7.94
N LEU A 74 -4.68 -15.08 -8.08
CA LEU A 74 -5.47 -15.52 -9.23
C LEU A 74 -4.90 -14.96 -10.53
N PRO A 75 -5.09 -15.65 -11.67
CA PRO A 75 -4.63 -15.13 -12.95
C PRO A 75 -5.15 -13.72 -13.22
N GLY A 76 -4.25 -12.80 -13.54
CA GLY A 76 -4.59 -11.39 -13.80
C GLY A 76 -4.63 -10.50 -12.55
N GLU A 77 -4.24 -11.01 -11.39
CA GLU A 77 -4.12 -10.26 -10.14
C GLU A 77 -2.67 -10.16 -9.68
N GLU A 78 -2.33 -9.07 -9.01
CA GLU A 78 -1.05 -8.87 -8.34
C GLU A 78 -1.23 -8.18 -6.99
N ILE A 79 -0.33 -8.45 -6.06
CA ILE A 79 -0.30 -7.80 -4.74
C ILE A 79 0.24 -6.38 -4.91
N ILE A 80 -0.51 -5.40 -4.40
CA ILE A 80 -0.13 -3.99 -4.37
C ILE A 80 0.48 -3.64 -3.02
N HIS A 81 -0.21 -4.03 -1.91
CA HIS A 81 0.26 -3.78 -0.56
C HIS A 81 0.13 -5.03 0.32
N VAL A 82 1.08 -5.19 1.21
CA VAL A 82 1.06 -6.16 2.33
C VAL A 82 1.19 -5.35 3.62
N LEU A 83 0.10 -5.25 4.35
CA LEU A 83 -0.01 -4.39 5.53
C LEU A 83 -0.12 -5.26 6.79
N PRO A 84 0.93 -5.37 7.60
CA PRO A 84 0.84 -6.04 8.90
C PRO A 84 -0.19 -5.35 9.79
N GLN A 85 -0.99 -6.15 10.50
CA GLN A 85 -2.03 -5.66 11.42
C GLN A 85 -1.63 -5.92 12.88
N GLU A 86 -1.37 -7.17 13.18
CA GLU A 86 -1.02 -7.64 14.52
C GLU A 86 0.07 -8.68 14.39
N PHE A 87 1.02 -8.64 15.31
CA PHE A 87 2.08 -9.63 15.40
C PHE A 87 1.84 -10.57 16.57
N LYS A 88 2.45 -11.75 16.45
CA LYS A 88 2.54 -12.72 17.52
C LYS A 88 3.97 -13.25 17.59
N VAL A 89 4.54 -13.24 18.78
CA VAL A 89 5.89 -13.76 19.05
C VAL A 89 5.75 -14.97 19.93
N ASP A 90 6.13 -16.15 19.43
CA ASP A 90 5.92 -17.45 20.06
C ASP A 90 4.46 -17.66 20.47
N SER A 91 4.14 -17.62 21.77
CA SER A 91 2.78 -17.76 22.31
C SER A 91 2.12 -16.43 22.66
N GLN A 92 2.82 -15.29 22.56
CA GLN A 92 2.32 -13.96 22.93
C GLN A 92 1.69 -13.29 21.70
N ALA A 93 0.39 -13.09 21.73
CA ALA A 93 -0.40 -12.41 20.69
C ALA A 93 -0.58 -10.92 20.99
N ASP A 94 -1.29 -10.24 20.09
CA ASP A 94 -1.70 -8.82 20.19
C ASP A 94 -0.50 -7.85 20.33
N ILE A 95 0.60 -8.17 19.64
CA ILE A 95 1.81 -7.33 19.63
C ILE A 95 1.70 -6.37 18.45
N LYS A 96 1.80 -5.06 18.71
CA LYS A 96 1.83 -4.03 17.68
C LYS A 96 3.25 -3.80 17.15
N GLU A 97 4.24 -3.84 18.03
CA GLU A 97 5.65 -3.58 17.71
C GLU A 97 6.53 -4.73 18.25
N PRO A 98 6.94 -5.69 17.40
CA PRO A 98 7.73 -6.83 17.81
C PRO A 98 9.25 -6.56 17.86
N ILE A 99 9.72 -5.42 17.30
CA ILE A 99 11.16 -5.08 17.26
C ILE A 99 11.70 -4.98 18.70
N GLY A 100 12.85 -5.61 18.92
CA GLY A 100 13.48 -5.65 20.22
C GLY A 100 13.02 -6.78 21.16
N MET A 101 12.00 -7.54 20.77
CA MET A 101 11.55 -8.72 21.51
C MET A 101 12.40 -9.95 21.18
N TYR A 102 12.54 -10.87 22.13
CA TYR A 102 13.12 -12.19 21.89
C TYR A 102 12.03 -13.19 21.50
N GLY A 103 12.34 -14.09 20.58
CA GLY A 103 11.43 -15.15 20.19
C GLY A 103 11.93 -15.95 19.00
N GLY A 104 11.53 -17.21 18.93
CA GLY A 104 11.91 -18.13 17.86
C GLY A 104 10.94 -18.13 16.67
N ARG A 105 9.69 -17.70 16.88
CA ARG A 105 8.65 -17.63 15.85
C ARG A 105 8.02 -16.26 15.84
N LEU A 106 8.08 -15.59 14.68
CA LEU A 106 7.38 -14.35 14.41
C LEU A 106 6.24 -14.64 13.42
N GLU A 107 5.02 -14.36 13.83
CA GLU A 107 3.80 -14.53 13.05
C GLU A 107 3.10 -13.17 12.94
N ALA A 108 2.43 -12.91 11.83
CA ALA A 108 1.59 -11.72 11.68
C ALA A 108 0.31 -12.02 10.90
N ASN A 109 -0.73 -11.25 11.22
CA ASN A 109 -1.92 -11.12 10.40
C ASN A 109 -1.72 -9.96 9.44
N PHE A 110 -2.04 -10.19 8.16
CA PHE A 110 -1.85 -9.20 7.09
C PHE A 110 -3.18 -8.83 6.46
N HIS A 111 -3.33 -7.55 6.20
CA HIS A 111 -4.27 -7.04 5.22
C HIS A 111 -3.54 -6.93 3.88
N VAL A 112 -3.89 -7.80 2.93
CA VAL A 112 -3.24 -7.85 1.62
C VAL A 112 -4.15 -7.20 0.60
N VAL A 113 -3.63 -6.20 -0.09
CA VAL A 113 -4.36 -5.47 -1.14
C VAL A 113 -3.91 -5.99 -2.49
N VAL A 114 -4.88 -6.36 -3.30
CA VAL A 114 -4.68 -7.00 -4.61
C VAL A 114 -5.37 -6.17 -5.69
N GLY A 115 -4.67 -5.94 -6.79
CA GLY A 115 -5.20 -5.22 -7.93
C GLY A 115 -5.18 -6.04 -9.22
N GLN A 116 -6.03 -5.64 -10.18
CA GLN A 116 -6.02 -6.22 -11.50
C GLN A 116 -4.80 -5.72 -12.30
N VAL A 117 -3.95 -6.64 -12.75
CA VAL A 117 -2.73 -6.37 -13.54
C VAL A 117 -3.02 -5.49 -14.75
N SER A 118 -4.14 -5.73 -15.46
CA SER A 118 -4.52 -4.93 -16.63
C SER A 118 -4.78 -3.46 -16.28
N SER A 119 -5.42 -3.20 -15.14
CA SER A 119 -5.70 -1.83 -14.68
C SER A 119 -4.42 -1.12 -14.27
N ILE A 120 -3.54 -1.79 -13.54
CA ILE A 120 -2.25 -1.26 -13.10
C ILE A 120 -1.37 -0.93 -14.30
N ARG A 121 -1.27 -1.85 -15.28
CA ARG A 121 -0.51 -1.63 -16.50
C ARG A 121 -1.06 -0.47 -17.35
N ASN A 122 -2.38 -0.31 -17.41
CA ASN A 122 -2.99 0.81 -18.14
C ASN A 122 -2.65 2.16 -17.47
N ILE A 123 -2.66 2.21 -16.14
CA ILE A 123 -2.23 3.40 -15.38
C ILE A 123 -0.76 3.72 -15.69
N GLY A 124 0.14 2.75 -15.53
CA GLY A 124 1.56 2.94 -15.82
C GLY A 124 1.83 3.38 -17.27
N ARG A 125 1.04 2.85 -18.23
CA ARG A 125 1.11 3.30 -19.62
C ARG A 125 0.67 4.75 -19.80
N CYS A 126 -0.39 5.18 -19.11
CA CYS A 126 -0.84 6.58 -19.17
C CYS A 126 0.22 7.53 -18.63
N VAL A 127 0.81 7.21 -17.47
CA VAL A 127 1.88 8.00 -16.84
C VAL A 127 3.08 8.12 -17.77
N LYS A 128 3.57 6.99 -18.29
CA LYS A 128 4.70 6.98 -19.22
C LYS A 128 4.42 7.73 -20.52
N SER A 129 3.19 7.65 -21.04
CA SER A 129 2.78 8.39 -22.24
C SER A 129 2.61 9.89 -21.98
N ALA A 130 2.47 10.30 -20.72
CA ALA A 130 2.51 11.69 -20.30
C ALA A 130 3.95 12.21 -20.06
N ALA A 131 4.98 11.45 -20.44
CA ALA A 131 6.41 11.73 -20.24
C ALA A 131 6.83 11.82 -18.78
N LEU A 132 6.24 10.98 -17.91
CA LEU A 132 6.54 10.90 -16.49
C LEU A 132 7.02 9.50 -16.13
N ASP A 133 7.85 9.39 -15.10
CA ASP A 133 8.22 8.13 -14.49
C ASP A 133 7.27 7.81 -13.32
N LEU A 134 6.81 6.56 -13.28
CA LEU A 134 5.98 6.04 -12.20
C LEU A 134 6.87 5.48 -11.10
N SER A 135 6.93 6.16 -9.96
CA SER A 135 7.69 5.73 -8.79
C SER A 135 6.97 4.62 -8.05
N GLU A 136 5.70 4.85 -7.73
CA GLU A 136 4.92 3.94 -6.89
C GLU A 136 3.43 4.01 -7.24
N ILE A 137 2.73 2.90 -6.99
CA ILE A 137 1.27 2.84 -6.97
C ILE A 137 0.83 2.58 -5.54
N THR A 138 -0.01 3.45 -5.00
CA THR A 138 -0.54 3.33 -3.64
C THR A 138 -2.07 3.37 -3.64
N LEU A 139 -2.69 2.90 -2.56
CA LEU A 139 -4.13 3.10 -2.38
C LEU A 139 -4.43 4.55 -2.02
N GLU A 140 -5.44 5.14 -2.67
CA GLU A 140 -5.89 6.51 -2.36
C GLU A 140 -6.18 6.70 -0.86
N PRO A 141 -6.92 5.81 -0.16
CA PRO A 141 -7.16 5.95 1.27
C PRO A 141 -5.89 5.95 2.13
N LEU A 142 -4.83 5.24 1.72
CA LEU A 142 -3.55 5.26 2.45
C LEU A 142 -2.82 6.59 2.25
N ALA A 143 -2.82 7.11 1.02
CA ALA A 143 -2.24 8.41 0.72
C ALA A 143 -2.97 9.54 1.47
N SER A 144 -4.31 9.53 1.45
CA SER A 144 -5.15 10.48 2.19
C SER A 144 -4.90 10.40 3.69
N ALA A 145 -4.81 9.19 4.26
CA ALA A 145 -4.51 8.98 5.66
C ALA A 145 -3.12 9.50 6.07
N SER A 146 -2.13 9.35 5.18
CA SER A 146 -0.78 9.89 5.41
C SER A 146 -0.76 11.43 5.47
N ALA A 147 -1.66 12.08 4.73
CA ALA A 147 -1.74 13.53 4.68
C ALA A 147 -2.51 14.16 5.85
N VAL A 148 -3.53 13.48 6.39
CA VAL A 148 -4.51 14.12 7.30
C VAL A 148 -4.64 13.48 8.67
N LEU A 149 -4.12 12.25 8.89
CA LEU A 149 -4.23 11.55 10.17
C LEU A 149 -2.90 11.52 10.92
N SER A 150 -2.95 11.82 12.21
CA SER A 150 -1.82 11.58 13.10
C SER A 150 -1.71 10.10 13.49
N GLN A 151 -0.57 9.71 14.04
CA GLN A 151 -0.37 8.35 14.52
C GLN A 151 -1.32 8.01 15.69
N GLU A 152 -1.53 8.98 16.59
CA GLU A 152 -2.41 8.83 17.74
C GLU A 152 -3.88 8.61 17.31
N GLU A 153 -4.34 9.30 16.25
CA GLU A 153 -5.69 9.09 15.70
C GLU A 153 -5.86 7.70 15.10
N LYS A 154 -4.84 7.20 14.38
CA LYS A 154 -4.85 5.84 13.85
C LYS A 154 -4.91 4.80 14.96
N GLU A 155 -4.13 4.97 16.03
CA GLU A 155 -4.09 4.06 17.18
C GLU A 155 -5.38 4.12 18.03
N ALA A 156 -5.99 5.30 18.12
CA ALA A 156 -7.28 5.46 18.83
C ALA A 156 -8.47 4.86 18.07
N GLY A 157 -8.29 4.62 16.79
CA GLY A 157 -9.32 4.13 15.90
C GLY A 157 -10.06 5.25 15.19
N VAL A 158 -9.95 5.30 13.86
CA VAL A 158 -10.55 6.33 13.02
C VAL A 158 -11.08 5.75 11.71
N ALA A 159 -12.21 6.26 11.26
CA ALA A 159 -12.72 6.02 9.91
C ALA A 159 -12.44 7.26 9.04
N LEU A 160 -11.65 7.06 7.99
CA LEU A 160 -11.36 8.05 6.96
C LEU A 160 -12.34 7.86 5.80
N ILE A 161 -13.05 8.92 5.45
CA ILE A 161 -13.95 8.95 4.29
C ILE A 161 -13.40 9.95 3.29
N ASP A 162 -13.02 9.45 2.10
CA ASP A 162 -12.55 10.26 0.99
C ASP A 162 -13.67 10.40 -0.05
N ILE A 163 -14.16 11.63 -0.24
CA ILE A 163 -15.28 11.93 -1.13
C ILE A 163 -14.75 12.65 -2.35
N GLY A 164 -14.56 11.90 -3.44
CA GLY A 164 -14.13 12.41 -4.74
C GLY A 164 -15.28 12.85 -5.64
N GLY A 165 -14.96 13.19 -6.88
CA GLY A 165 -15.93 13.61 -7.89
C GLY A 165 -16.79 12.47 -8.46
N GLY A 166 -16.37 11.22 -8.30
CA GLY A 166 -17.05 10.03 -8.86
C GLY A 166 -17.02 8.79 -7.98
N THR A 167 -16.19 8.79 -6.94
CA THR A 167 -16.06 7.69 -5.96
C THR A 167 -16.09 8.22 -4.55
N THR A 168 -16.43 7.34 -3.63
CA THR A 168 -16.26 7.57 -2.19
C THR A 168 -15.53 6.36 -1.64
N ASP A 169 -14.39 6.58 -1.02
CA ASP A 169 -13.53 5.55 -0.49
C ASP A 169 -13.53 5.61 1.04
N LEU A 170 -13.51 4.44 1.69
CA LEU A 170 -13.52 4.30 3.14
C LEU A 170 -12.31 3.49 3.60
N ALA A 171 -11.57 4.01 4.55
CA ALA A 171 -10.55 3.28 5.28
C ALA A 171 -10.79 3.36 6.79
N ILE A 172 -10.56 2.25 7.47
CA ILE A 172 -10.68 2.14 8.93
C ILE A 172 -9.30 1.78 9.49
N PHE A 173 -8.83 2.58 10.41
CA PHE A 173 -7.58 2.37 11.16
C PHE A 173 -7.92 2.08 12.62
N LYS A 174 -7.19 1.13 13.23
CA LYS A 174 -7.35 0.75 14.63
C LYS A 174 -6.10 0.07 15.19
#